data_edd2986f86d26c15f74ef0587e5cfefd
#
_entry.id   edd2986f86d26c15f74ef0587e5cfefd
#
_cell.length_a   1.000
_cell.length_b   1.000
_cell.length_c   1.000
_cell.angle_alpha   90.00
_cell.angle_beta   90.00
_cell.angle_gamma   90.00
#
_symmetry.space_group_name_H-M   'P 1'
#
loop_
_entity.id
_entity.type
_entity.pdbx_description
1 polymer ?
#
loop_
_entity_poly.entity_id
_entity_poly.type
_entity_poly.pdbx_seq_one_letter_code
_entity_poly.pdbx_strand_id
1 'polypeptide(L)'
;MKELPRVLFFTSEIPQSVNAGSMQLYRVLQGYPGEKLMVMGFSPEKDAQLLPCRYETVKLINQRMACTRFRGWMIGLNALNTMWESQLGRSERLAREFRPDVVVTVMDKLSYYKHAWALARKLKVPLMTITMDDPETFETAAPPLRWAFRRVLKMIYSYASVSIGVSREMRDYLEKEFGKNSEVFYFGAPEGIRPRDPEESRYLKKPGQLSIAYAGTFGLGYRDGLAAMIPALEAANARILLYTRDQHWLISHPRIVNRGFHLIEKLWPLIQEEADVLVLPYAFEGLRTAVYRTHFPTKLSEYCWAGMPILTVGPEYATGYRWAQRHPEAAITVNGYAPEKLVPVLRNLAADGDLRKKLAQGAAEVAGREFDPMKIRQKFLHLLSEAAGRS
;
A
#
# COMPACT_ATOMS: atom_id res chain seq x y z
N MET A 1 23.79 -17.32 8.71
CA MET A 1 22.42 -16.79 8.77
C MET A 1 21.64 -17.64 9.77
N LYS A 2 20.91 -17.01 10.70
CA LYS A 2 19.97 -17.75 11.56
C LYS A 2 18.96 -18.49 10.69
N GLU A 3 18.48 -19.63 11.15
CA GLU A 3 17.51 -20.42 10.40
C GLU A 3 16.16 -19.69 10.32
N LEU A 4 15.63 -19.50 9.09
CA LEU A 4 14.34 -18.84 8.86
C LEU A 4 13.20 -19.68 9.45
N PRO A 5 12.18 -19.05 10.08
CA PRO A 5 11.04 -19.74 10.67
C PRO A 5 10.14 -20.40 9.63
N ARG A 6 9.34 -21.37 10.04
CA ARG A 6 8.22 -21.90 9.24
C ARG A 6 7.02 -20.95 9.39
N VAL A 7 6.62 -20.30 8.30
CA VAL A 7 5.60 -19.26 8.28
C VAL A 7 4.32 -19.79 7.69
N LEU A 8 3.22 -19.71 8.44
CA LEU A 8 1.88 -19.88 7.92
C LEU A 8 1.26 -18.48 7.66
N PHE A 9 1.15 -18.12 6.39
CA PHE A 9 0.46 -16.90 5.96
C PHE A 9 -1.03 -17.19 5.81
N PHE A 10 -1.86 -16.71 6.74
CA PHE A 10 -3.31 -16.90 6.70
C PHE A 10 -4.00 -15.56 6.49
N THR A 11 -4.47 -15.29 5.25
CA THR A 11 -4.93 -13.96 4.86
C THR A 11 -5.89 -14.00 3.66
N SER A 12 -6.75 -12.98 3.50
CA SER A 12 -7.47 -12.76 2.25
C SER A 12 -6.58 -12.12 1.19
N GLU A 13 -5.60 -11.31 1.58
CA GLU A 13 -4.62 -10.68 0.69
C GLU A 13 -3.42 -11.61 0.51
N ILE A 14 -3.54 -12.60 -0.37
CA ILE A 14 -2.47 -13.60 -0.56
C ILE A 14 -1.29 -13.00 -1.37
N PRO A 15 -0.04 -13.42 -1.07
CA PRO A 15 1.14 -13.03 -1.85
C PRO A 15 1.06 -13.54 -3.28
N GLN A 16 0.87 -12.65 -4.26
CA GLN A 16 0.83 -12.96 -5.70
C GLN A 16 1.16 -11.72 -6.54
N SER A 17 1.53 -11.88 -7.82
CA SER A 17 2.03 -10.79 -8.67
C SER A 17 0.96 -9.84 -9.23
N VAL A 18 -0.23 -9.81 -8.66
CA VAL A 18 -1.36 -8.96 -9.05
C VAL A 18 -1.92 -8.24 -7.83
N ASN A 19 -2.59 -7.09 -8.05
CA ASN A 19 -3.10 -6.18 -7.02
C ASN A 19 -2.01 -5.56 -6.13
N ALA A 20 -2.22 -4.34 -5.66
CA ALA A 20 -1.18 -3.58 -4.97
C ALA A 20 -0.70 -4.24 -3.67
N GLY A 21 -1.61 -4.62 -2.78
CA GLY A 21 -1.26 -5.23 -1.49
C GLY A 21 -0.63 -6.61 -1.65
N SER A 22 -1.24 -7.48 -2.45
CA SER A 22 -0.74 -8.82 -2.79
C SER A 22 0.67 -8.78 -3.40
N MET A 23 0.90 -7.85 -4.32
CA MET A 23 2.19 -7.63 -4.97
C MET A 23 3.29 -7.25 -3.98
N GLN A 24 2.98 -6.41 -3.00
CA GLN A 24 3.95 -6.01 -1.98
C GLN A 24 4.36 -7.21 -1.11
N LEU A 25 3.39 -8.04 -0.72
CA LEU A 25 3.65 -9.26 0.03
C LEU A 25 4.46 -10.28 -0.81
N TYR A 26 4.11 -10.40 -2.09
CA TYR A 26 4.85 -11.24 -3.02
C TYR A 26 6.33 -10.84 -3.10
N ARG A 27 6.62 -9.55 -3.29
CA ARG A 27 7.98 -9.01 -3.40
C ARG A 27 8.83 -9.26 -2.16
N VAL A 28 8.30 -9.02 -0.97
CA VAL A 28 9.08 -9.20 0.27
C VAL A 28 9.33 -10.67 0.62
N LEU A 29 8.51 -11.58 0.08
CA LEU A 29 8.63 -13.03 0.29
C LEU A 29 9.36 -13.75 -0.86
N GLN A 30 9.73 -13.06 -1.94
CA GLN A 30 10.51 -13.67 -3.02
C GLN A 30 11.79 -14.32 -2.48
N GLY A 31 12.06 -15.59 -2.90
CA GLY A 31 13.20 -16.40 -2.42
C GLY A 31 13.10 -16.84 -0.96
N TYR A 32 11.95 -16.70 -0.30
CA TYR A 32 11.69 -17.43 0.93
C TYR A 32 11.67 -18.94 0.64
N PRO A 33 12.29 -19.81 1.48
CA PRO A 33 12.28 -21.25 1.24
C PRO A 33 10.84 -21.79 1.17
N GLY A 34 10.47 -22.40 0.05
CA GLY A 34 9.09 -22.81 -0.21
C GLY A 34 8.57 -23.85 0.78
N GLU A 35 9.45 -24.73 1.28
CA GLU A 35 9.14 -25.74 2.30
C GLU A 35 8.91 -25.12 3.70
N LYS A 36 9.32 -23.87 3.90
CA LYS A 36 9.09 -23.09 5.12
C LYS A 36 7.96 -22.09 5.03
N LEU A 37 7.26 -21.99 3.87
CA LEU A 37 6.16 -21.08 3.66
C LEU A 37 4.91 -21.85 3.23
N MET A 38 3.80 -21.57 3.90
CA MET A 38 2.48 -22.05 3.51
C MET A 38 1.51 -20.88 3.51
N VAL A 39 0.75 -20.72 2.42
CA VAL A 39 -0.25 -19.67 2.26
C VAL A 39 -1.65 -20.28 2.30
N MET A 40 -2.49 -19.81 3.20
CA MET A 40 -3.90 -20.14 3.27
C MET A 40 -4.73 -18.87 3.09
N GLY A 41 -5.62 -18.86 2.11
CA GLY A 41 -6.39 -17.65 1.84
C GLY A 41 -7.36 -17.76 0.68
N PHE A 42 -7.56 -16.67 -0.05
CA PHE A 42 -8.32 -16.68 -1.30
C PHE A 42 -7.65 -17.56 -2.35
N SER A 43 -8.44 -17.98 -3.35
CA SER A 43 -7.86 -18.61 -4.54
C SER A 43 -6.98 -17.60 -5.26
N PRO A 44 -5.78 -18.00 -5.71
CA PRO A 44 -4.96 -17.17 -6.57
C PRO A 44 -5.69 -16.73 -7.84
N GLU A 45 -5.36 -15.58 -8.36
CA GLU A 45 -5.85 -15.13 -9.65
C GLU A 45 -5.21 -15.93 -10.79
N LYS A 46 -5.96 -16.12 -11.88
CA LYS A 46 -5.62 -17.07 -12.96
C LYS A 46 -4.26 -16.81 -13.58
N ASP A 47 -3.89 -15.54 -13.75
CA ASP A 47 -2.65 -15.14 -14.45
C ASP A 47 -1.58 -14.59 -13.48
N ALA A 48 -1.76 -14.82 -12.16
CA ALA A 48 -0.82 -14.36 -11.16
C ALA A 48 0.40 -15.30 -11.05
N GLN A 49 1.59 -14.70 -10.95
CA GLN A 49 2.77 -15.44 -10.51
C GLN A 49 2.66 -15.68 -9.00
N LEU A 50 3.00 -16.90 -8.59
CA LEU A 50 2.96 -17.33 -7.19
C LEU A 50 4.37 -17.58 -6.67
N LEU A 51 4.53 -17.52 -5.35
CA LEU A 51 5.75 -18.00 -4.70
C LEU A 51 5.86 -19.53 -4.82
N PRO A 52 7.06 -20.10 -4.83
CA PRO A 52 7.26 -21.56 -4.92
C PRO A 52 6.97 -22.25 -3.57
N CYS A 53 5.74 -22.11 -3.08
CA CYS A 53 5.30 -22.67 -1.80
C CYS A 53 3.90 -23.27 -1.92
N ARG A 54 3.42 -23.89 -0.84
CA ARG A 54 2.08 -24.49 -0.79
C ARG A 54 1.01 -23.42 -0.61
N TYR A 55 0.03 -23.38 -1.54
CA TYR A 55 -1.18 -22.54 -1.46
C TYR A 55 -2.40 -23.42 -1.17
N GLU A 56 -3.19 -23.02 -0.19
CA GLU A 56 -4.45 -23.68 0.16
C GLU A 56 -5.60 -22.68 0.16
N THR A 57 -6.59 -22.94 -0.67
CA THR A 57 -7.79 -22.08 -0.72
C THR A 57 -8.68 -22.35 0.48
N VAL A 58 -9.00 -21.29 1.22
CA VAL A 58 -9.93 -21.34 2.36
C VAL A 58 -11.16 -20.49 2.04
N LYS A 59 -12.32 -21.15 1.89
CA LYS A 59 -13.60 -20.49 1.70
C LYS A 59 -14.26 -20.28 3.06
N LEU A 60 -14.31 -19.05 3.53
CA LEU A 60 -15.07 -18.69 4.74
C LEU A 60 -16.49 -18.26 4.37
N ILE A 61 -17.48 -18.64 5.21
CA ILE A 61 -18.92 -18.64 4.89
C ILE A 61 -19.50 -17.30 4.43
N ASN A 62 -18.87 -16.18 4.77
CA ASN A 62 -19.45 -14.84 4.57
C ASN A 62 -19.00 -14.08 3.31
N GLN A 63 -18.29 -14.71 2.37
CA GLN A 63 -17.77 -14.01 1.18
C GLN A 63 -18.86 -13.48 0.24
N ARG A 64 -19.97 -14.23 0.05
CA ARG A 64 -21.05 -13.85 -0.87
C ARG A 64 -21.92 -12.69 -0.36
N MET A 65 -21.96 -12.46 0.95
CA MET A 65 -22.80 -11.41 1.57
C MET A 65 -22.09 -10.08 1.74
N ALA A 66 -20.80 -10.00 1.42
CA ALA A 66 -20.00 -8.77 1.56
C ALA A 66 -20.43 -7.61 0.64
N CYS A 67 -21.23 -7.88 -0.38
CA CYS A 67 -21.70 -6.90 -1.36
C CYS A 67 -23.12 -6.38 -1.10
N THR A 68 -23.75 -6.69 0.02
CA THR A 68 -25.13 -6.31 0.33
C THR A 68 -25.21 -5.09 1.24
N ARG A 69 -26.39 -4.40 1.24
CA ARG A 69 -26.70 -3.32 2.21
C ARG A 69 -26.59 -3.75 3.68
N PHE A 70 -26.55 -5.04 3.96
CA PHE A 70 -26.41 -5.63 5.29
C PHE A 70 -24.95 -5.92 5.69
N ARG A 71 -23.98 -5.52 4.87
CA ARG A 71 -22.55 -5.80 5.12
C ARG A 71 -22.11 -5.43 6.55
N GLY A 72 -22.46 -4.23 7.02
CA GLY A 72 -22.09 -3.76 8.37
C GLY A 72 -22.66 -4.63 9.50
N TRP A 73 -23.90 -5.12 9.35
CA TRP A 73 -24.50 -6.06 10.29
C TRP A 73 -23.79 -7.40 10.27
N MET A 74 -23.46 -7.91 9.08
CA MET A 74 -22.73 -9.19 8.94
C MET A 74 -21.33 -9.13 9.55
N ILE A 75 -20.63 -8.02 9.40
CA ILE A 75 -19.33 -7.79 10.05
C ILE A 75 -19.48 -7.81 11.57
N GLY A 76 -20.45 -7.06 12.11
CA GLY A 76 -20.71 -7.01 13.54
C GLY A 76 -21.15 -8.36 14.14
N LEU A 77 -22.05 -9.08 13.47
CA LEU A 77 -22.48 -10.43 13.88
C LEU A 77 -21.31 -11.42 13.81
N ASN A 78 -20.45 -11.29 12.79
CA ASN A 78 -19.22 -12.06 12.71
C ASN A 78 -18.29 -11.77 13.90
N ALA A 79 -18.17 -10.52 14.31
CA ALA A 79 -17.39 -10.16 15.49
C ALA A 79 -17.94 -10.81 16.78
N LEU A 80 -19.26 -10.87 16.93
CA LEU A 80 -19.93 -11.51 18.08
C LEU A 80 -19.86 -13.05 18.05
N ASN A 81 -19.77 -13.65 16.87
CA ASN A 81 -19.86 -15.09 16.72
C ASN A 81 -18.62 -15.78 17.27
N THR A 82 -18.78 -16.54 18.36
CA THR A 82 -17.75 -17.38 18.97
C THR A 82 -17.63 -18.77 18.34
N MET A 83 -18.58 -19.19 17.50
CA MET A 83 -18.63 -20.53 16.89
C MET A 83 -17.57 -20.76 15.79
N TRP A 84 -16.73 -19.79 15.52
CA TRP A 84 -15.66 -19.87 14.51
C TRP A 84 -14.65 -20.97 14.77
N GLU A 85 -14.48 -21.36 16.02
CA GLU A 85 -13.56 -22.44 16.37
C GLU A 85 -13.95 -23.78 15.75
N SER A 86 -15.24 -24.00 15.47
CA SER A 86 -15.73 -25.21 14.80
C SER A 86 -15.39 -25.27 13.30
N GLN A 87 -15.15 -24.11 12.66
CA GLN A 87 -14.83 -24.03 11.22
C GLN A 87 -13.32 -24.16 10.94
N LEU A 88 -12.49 -24.22 11.98
CA LEU A 88 -11.04 -24.37 11.83
C LEU A 88 -10.60 -25.76 11.31
N GLY A 89 -11.44 -26.78 11.38
CA GLY A 89 -11.10 -28.20 11.22
C GLY A 89 -10.09 -28.53 10.12
N ARG A 90 -10.36 -28.14 8.84
CA ARG A 90 -9.40 -28.39 7.74
C ARG A 90 -8.14 -27.53 7.88
N SER A 91 -8.29 -26.24 8.16
CA SER A 91 -7.16 -25.32 8.31
C SER A 91 -6.26 -25.70 9.46
N GLU A 92 -6.83 -26.12 10.59
CA GLU A 92 -6.10 -26.59 11.75
C GLU A 92 -5.31 -27.88 11.46
N ARG A 93 -5.94 -28.87 10.78
CA ARG A 93 -5.24 -30.09 10.39
C ARG A 93 -4.03 -29.80 9.50
N LEU A 94 -4.22 -29.00 8.45
CA LEU A 94 -3.14 -28.63 7.53
C LEU A 94 -2.03 -27.84 8.24
N ALA A 95 -2.40 -26.93 9.14
CA ALA A 95 -1.43 -26.18 9.91
C ALA A 95 -0.65 -27.06 10.91
N ARG A 96 -1.30 -28.05 11.54
CA ARG A 96 -0.61 -29.04 12.42
C ARG A 96 0.38 -29.90 11.63
N GLU A 97 0.02 -30.30 10.41
CA GLU A 97 0.93 -31.04 9.51
C GLU A 97 2.14 -30.14 9.13
N PHE A 98 1.88 -28.89 8.82
CA PHE A 98 2.92 -27.93 8.42
C PHE A 98 3.82 -27.50 9.60
N ARG A 99 3.34 -27.49 10.84
CA ARG A 99 4.06 -27.09 12.08
C ARG A 99 4.68 -25.68 11.96
N PRO A 100 3.87 -24.64 11.83
CA PRO A 100 4.39 -23.28 11.71
C PRO A 100 5.05 -22.82 13.03
N ASP A 101 6.09 -22.02 12.93
CA ASP A 101 6.69 -21.30 14.07
C ASP A 101 5.95 -19.98 14.35
N VAL A 102 5.30 -19.43 13.33
CA VAL A 102 4.52 -18.17 13.41
C VAL A 102 3.37 -18.20 12.41
N VAL A 103 2.23 -17.62 12.80
CA VAL A 103 1.13 -17.29 11.88
C VAL A 103 1.21 -15.82 11.53
N VAL A 104 1.09 -15.48 10.25
CA VAL A 104 1.08 -14.10 9.75
C VAL A 104 -0.27 -13.81 9.10
N THR A 105 -0.83 -12.63 9.35
CA THR A 105 -2.10 -12.20 8.74
C THR A 105 -2.09 -10.73 8.38
N VAL A 106 -2.78 -10.39 7.29
CA VAL A 106 -3.11 -8.99 6.94
C VAL A 106 -4.44 -8.63 7.58
N MET A 107 -4.53 -7.42 8.13
CA MET A 107 -5.71 -6.94 8.85
C MET A 107 -6.72 -6.28 7.89
N ASP A 108 -7.09 -7.00 6.81
CA ASP A 108 -7.98 -6.50 5.75
C ASP A 108 -9.43 -7.00 5.88
N LYS A 109 -9.63 -8.29 6.20
CA LYS A 109 -10.96 -8.90 6.35
C LYS A 109 -11.10 -9.65 7.68
N LEU A 110 -12.09 -9.23 8.47
CA LEU A 110 -12.38 -9.77 9.81
C LEU A 110 -12.43 -11.30 9.83
N SER A 111 -13.08 -11.91 8.86
CA SER A 111 -13.19 -13.37 8.79
C SER A 111 -11.82 -14.04 8.73
N TYR A 112 -10.86 -13.49 8.00
CA TYR A 112 -9.54 -14.08 7.83
C TYR A 112 -8.62 -13.82 9.03
N TYR A 113 -8.46 -12.57 9.45
CA TYR A 113 -7.55 -12.29 10.57
C TYR A 113 -8.05 -12.82 11.92
N LYS A 114 -9.39 -12.89 12.11
CA LYS A 114 -9.97 -13.56 13.28
C LYS A 114 -9.69 -15.08 13.25
N HIS A 115 -9.77 -15.70 12.08
CA HIS A 115 -9.47 -17.11 11.89
C HIS A 115 -7.97 -17.39 12.09
N ALA A 116 -7.09 -16.55 11.56
CA ALA A 116 -5.64 -16.61 11.80
C ALA A 116 -5.31 -16.55 13.30
N TRP A 117 -5.92 -15.61 14.03
CA TRP A 117 -5.78 -15.48 15.47
C TRP A 117 -6.27 -16.74 16.22
N ALA A 118 -7.44 -17.27 15.89
CA ALA A 118 -7.96 -18.48 16.52
C ALA A 118 -7.06 -19.68 16.25
N LEU A 119 -6.51 -19.80 15.05
CA LEU A 119 -5.58 -20.85 14.67
C LEU A 119 -4.25 -20.72 15.41
N ALA A 120 -3.65 -19.52 15.49
CA ALA A 120 -2.43 -19.28 16.25
C ALA A 120 -2.59 -19.67 17.73
N ARG A 121 -3.71 -19.32 18.36
CA ARG A 121 -4.03 -19.73 19.74
C ARG A 121 -4.15 -21.24 19.91
N LYS A 122 -4.84 -21.94 19.01
CA LYS A 122 -4.98 -23.40 19.06
C LYS A 122 -3.67 -24.14 18.88
N LEU A 123 -2.81 -23.61 18.01
CA LEU A 123 -1.48 -24.17 17.76
C LEU A 123 -0.47 -23.76 18.84
N LYS A 124 -0.81 -22.77 19.68
CA LYS A 124 0.08 -22.16 20.67
C LYS A 124 1.35 -21.56 20.04
N VAL A 125 1.18 -20.93 18.87
CA VAL A 125 2.25 -20.23 18.16
C VAL A 125 1.97 -18.72 18.13
N PRO A 126 3.01 -17.87 18.04
CA PRO A 126 2.84 -16.43 17.95
C PRO A 126 2.09 -16.02 16.67
N LEU A 127 1.50 -14.81 16.73
CA LEU A 127 0.83 -14.16 15.60
C LEU A 127 1.58 -12.88 15.24
N MET A 128 1.80 -12.67 13.95
CA MET A 128 2.26 -11.41 13.38
C MET A 128 1.14 -10.78 12.57
N THR A 129 0.85 -9.49 12.80
CA THR A 129 -0.15 -8.75 12.05
C THR A 129 0.48 -7.71 11.12
N ILE A 130 -0.09 -7.55 9.93
CA ILE A 130 0.28 -6.53 8.94
C ILE A 130 -0.95 -5.67 8.69
N THR A 131 -0.87 -4.37 9.02
CA THR A 131 -1.96 -3.42 8.83
C THR A 131 -1.61 -2.48 7.70
N MET A 132 -2.21 -2.70 6.52
CA MET A 132 -2.01 -1.88 5.32
C MET A 132 -3.02 -0.75 5.25
N ASP A 133 -4.25 -1.02 5.67
CA ASP A 133 -5.37 -0.10 5.72
C ASP A 133 -6.01 -0.15 7.09
N ASP A 134 -6.63 0.94 7.51
CA ASP A 134 -7.38 0.97 8.75
C ASP A 134 -8.56 -0.02 8.71
N PRO A 135 -8.54 -1.07 9.55
CA PRO A 135 -9.58 -2.09 9.54
C PRO A 135 -11.00 -1.53 9.78
N GLU A 136 -11.14 -0.46 10.57
CA GLU A 136 -12.44 0.15 10.87
C GLU A 136 -13.00 0.96 9.69
N THR A 137 -12.13 1.47 8.82
CA THR A 137 -12.53 2.18 7.60
C THR A 137 -12.87 1.22 6.46
N PHE A 138 -12.13 0.13 6.32
CA PHE A 138 -12.38 -0.88 5.28
C PHE A 138 -13.51 -1.84 5.61
N GLU A 139 -13.67 -2.23 6.87
CA GLU A 139 -14.73 -3.11 7.35
C GLU A 139 -15.54 -2.45 8.47
N THR A 140 -16.43 -1.54 8.09
CA THR A 140 -17.27 -0.83 9.06
C THR A 140 -18.42 -1.71 9.55
N ALA A 141 -18.42 -2.09 10.82
CA ALA A 141 -19.56 -2.75 11.46
C ALA A 141 -20.74 -1.77 11.63
N ALA A 142 -21.96 -2.30 11.62
CA ALA A 142 -23.16 -1.52 11.94
C ALA A 142 -23.01 -0.82 13.31
N PRO A 143 -23.51 0.43 13.49
CA PRO A 143 -23.28 1.20 14.70
C PRO A 143 -23.50 0.46 16.01
N PRO A 144 -24.59 -0.33 16.19
CA PRO A 144 -24.82 -1.07 17.43
C PRO A 144 -23.80 -2.18 17.71
N LEU A 145 -23.04 -2.61 16.70
CA LEU A 145 -22.10 -3.73 16.80
C LEU A 145 -20.62 -3.29 16.69
N ARG A 146 -20.35 -1.99 16.58
CA ARG A 146 -18.96 -1.48 16.48
C ARG A 146 -18.12 -1.85 17.69
N TRP A 147 -18.70 -1.86 18.90
CA TRP A 147 -18.00 -2.24 20.11
C TRP A 147 -17.46 -3.68 20.04
N ALA A 148 -18.25 -4.62 19.49
CA ALA A 148 -17.84 -6.01 19.33
C ALA A 148 -16.71 -6.13 18.33
N PHE A 149 -16.79 -5.42 17.22
CA PHE A 149 -15.75 -5.36 16.21
C PHE A 149 -14.43 -4.82 16.80
N ARG A 150 -14.49 -3.66 17.47
CA ARG A 150 -13.31 -3.09 18.15
C ARG A 150 -12.73 -4.00 19.23
N ARG A 151 -13.58 -4.70 20.00
CA ARG A 151 -13.12 -5.68 20.96
C ARG A 151 -12.32 -6.81 20.32
N VAL A 152 -12.78 -7.33 19.18
CA VAL A 152 -12.03 -8.37 18.44
C VAL A 152 -10.70 -7.83 17.93
N LEU A 153 -10.66 -6.63 17.34
CA LEU A 153 -9.41 -6.01 16.93
C LEU A 153 -8.43 -5.88 18.10
N LYS A 154 -8.91 -5.36 19.24
CA LYS A 154 -8.08 -5.22 20.45
C LYS A 154 -7.54 -6.57 20.94
N MET A 155 -8.35 -7.62 20.93
CA MET A 155 -7.91 -8.97 21.31
C MET A 155 -6.82 -9.50 20.37
N ILE A 156 -6.95 -9.28 19.06
CA ILE A 156 -6.01 -9.76 18.06
C ILE A 156 -4.68 -8.99 18.17
N TYR A 157 -4.72 -7.66 18.25
CA TYR A 157 -3.51 -6.84 18.41
C TYR A 157 -2.80 -7.12 19.74
N SER A 158 -3.54 -7.35 20.83
CA SER A 158 -2.94 -7.70 22.12
C SER A 158 -2.27 -9.08 22.11
N TYR A 159 -2.77 -10.02 21.29
CA TYR A 159 -2.17 -11.35 21.16
C TYR A 159 -0.94 -11.35 20.23
N ALA A 160 -0.91 -10.46 19.22
CA ALA A 160 0.18 -10.43 18.25
C ALA A 160 1.52 -10.14 18.93
N SER A 161 2.54 -10.96 18.67
CA SER A 161 3.91 -10.74 19.14
C SER A 161 4.55 -9.55 18.43
N VAL A 162 4.39 -9.48 17.11
CA VAL A 162 4.84 -8.37 16.26
C VAL A 162 3.65 -7.82 15.45
N SER A 163 3.60 -6.52 15.33
CA SER A 163 2.64 -5.82 14.45
C SER A 163 3.38 -4.85 13.54
N ILE A 164 2.98 -4.82 12.27
CA ILE A 164 3.48 -3.90 11.25
C ILE A 164 2.38 -2.93 10.87
N GLY A 165 2.72 -1.62 10.85
CA GLY A 165 1.91 -0.56 10.26
C GLY A 165 2.62 0.05 9.06
N VAL A 166 1.90 0.29 7.94
CA VAL A 166 2.48 0.77 6.68
C VAL A 166 2.86 2.26 6.68
N SER A 167 2.61 2.98 7.76
CA SER A 167 2.96 4.39 7.93
C SER A 167 3.21 4.72 9.39
N ARG A 168 3.85 5.86 9.65
CA ARG A 168 3.96 6.42 11.01
C ARG A 168 2.57 6.71 11.58
N GLU A 169 1.70 7.23 10.75
CA GLU A 169 0.33 7.55 11.11
C GLU A 169 -0.50 6.29 11.43
N MET A 170 -0.23 5.17 10.77
CA MET A 170 -0.83 3.87 11.10
C MET A 170 -0.32 3.36 12.45
N ARG A 171 0.98 3.44 12.69
CA ARG A 171 1.56 3.08 13.99
C ARG A 171 0.91 3.88 15.13
N ASP A 172 0.84 5.21 14.97
CA ASP A 172 0.27 6.11 15.98
C ASP A 172 -1.23 5.82 16.21
N TYR A 173 -1.95 5.47 15.15
CA TYR A 173 -3.34 5.01 15.22
C TYR A 173 -3.46 3.70 16.00
N LEU A 174 -2.65 2.69 15.70
CA LEU A 174 -2.69 1.39 16.37
C LEU A 174 -2.35 1.52 17.87
N GLU A 175 -1.37 2.35 18.21
CA GLU A 175 -1.02 2.63 19.60
C GLU A 175 -2.15 3.32 20.33
N LYS A 176 -2.72 4.39 19.75
CA LYS A 176 -3.81 5.18 20.36
C LYS A 176 -5.08 4.36 20.55
N GLU A 177 -5.54 3.65 19.52
CA GLU A 177 -6.87 3.02 19.53
C GLU A 177 -6.85 1.61 20.15
N PHE A 178 -5.73 0.89 20.04
CA PHE A 178 -5.63 -0.52 20.47
C PHE A 178 -4.52 -0.76 21.52
N GLY A 179 -3.72 0.25 21.85
CA GLY A 179 -2.59 0.11 22.77
C GLY A 179 -1.47 -0.78 22.18
N LYS A 180 -1.39 -0.88 20.83
CA LYS A 180 -0.44 -1.74 20.14
C LYS A 180 0.71 -0.93 19.57
N ASN A 181 1.90 -1.08 20.18
CA ASN A 181 3.12 -0.64 19.52
C ASN A 181 3.37 -1.49 18.27
N SER A 182 3.63 -0.85 17.15
CA SER A 182 3.87 -1.50 15.87
C SER A 182 5.09 -0.93 15.16
N GLU A 183 5.76 -1.78 14.38
CA GLU A 183 6.86 -1.36 13.53
C GLU A 183 6.33 -0.61 12.29
N VAL A 184 6.94 0.53 11.97
CA VAL A 184 6.67 1.20 10.69
C VAL A 184 7.42 0.47 9.59
N PHE A 185 6.66 0.05 8.58
CA PHE A 185 7.20 -0.75 7.48
C PHE A 185 6.67 -0.25 6.15
N TYR A 186 7.48 0.51 5.44
CA TYR A 186 7.19 0.87 4.05
C TYR A 186 7.56 -0.29 3.13
N PHE A 187 6.62 -0.67 2.28
CA PHE A 187 6.94 -1.65 1.24
C PHE A 187 7.77 -0.99 0.15
N GLY A 188 8.81 -1.71 -0.30
CA GLY A 188 9.77 -1.21 -1.28
C GLY A 188 9.24 -1.14 -2.71
N ALA A 189 9.98 -0.43 -3.54
CA ALA A 189 9.77 -0.44 -4.97
C ALA A 189 10.07 -1.83 -5.57
N PRO A 190 9.54 -2.14 -6.76
CA PRO A 190 9.90 -3.36 -7.47
C PRO A 190 11.39 -3.34 -7.86
N GLU A 191 12.00 -4.51 -7.88
CA GLU A 191 13.31 -4.69 -8.46
C GLU A 191 13.28 -4.33 -9.96
N GLY A 192 14.37 -3.79 -10.48
CA GLY A 192 14.50 -3.46 -11.91
C GLY A 192 14.12 -2.04 -12.32
N ILE A 193 13.55 -1.21 -11.43
CA ILE A 193 13.45 0.22 -11.69
C ILE A 193 14.87 0.80 -11.57
N ARG A 194 15.32 1.49 -12.61
CA ARG A 194 16.58 2.25 -12.59
C ARG A 194 16.25 3.72 -12.33
N PRO A 195 16.86 4.35 -11.32
CA PRO A 195 16.72 5.79 -11.14
C PRO A 195 17.15 6.52 -12.40
N ARG A 196 16.47 7.60 -12.74
CA ARG A 196 16.94 8.52 -13.76
C ARG A 196 18.26 9.15 -13.28
N ASP A 197 19.20 9.32 -14.20
CA ASP A 197 20.42 10.08 -13.90
C ASP A 197 20.04 11.54 -13.67
N PRO A 198 20.31 12.11 -12.49
CA PRO A 198 20.04 13.53 -12.20
C PRO A 198 20.84 14.50 -13.08
N GLU A 199 21.93 14.06 -13.69
CA GLU A 199 22.74 14.85 -14.63
C GLU A 199 22.17 14.86 -16.05
N GLU A 200 21.12 14.11 -16.34
CA GLU A 200 20.48 14.14 -17.64
C GLU A 200 20.01 15.54 -18.01
N SER A 201 20.33 15.95 -19.22
CA SER A 201 20.06 17.29 -19.78
C SER A 201 18.58 17.70 -19.77
N ARG A 202 17.65 16.73 -19.61
CA ARG A 202 16.22 16.99 -19.54
C ARG A 202 15.83 17.86 -18.34
N TYR A 203 16.45 17.67 -17.17
CA TYR A 203 16.16 18.50 -16.00
C TYR A 203 16.59 19.96 -16.21
N LEU A 204 17.68 20.16 -16.95
CA LEU A 204 18.23 21.49 -17.20
C LEU A 204 17.51 22.26 -18.32
N LYS A 205 16.82 21.55 -19.24
CA LYS A 205 16.03 22.20 -20.29
C LYS A 205 14.72 22.72 -19.73
N LYS A 206 14.36 23.97 -20.06
CA LYS A 206 13.01 24.48 -19.84
C LYS A 206 12.04 23.69 -20.74
N PRO A 207 11.06 22.95 -20.19
CA PRO A 207 10.07 22.33 -21.02
C PRO A 207 9.22 23.41 -21.70
N GLY A 208 8.92 23.26 -22.97
CA GLY A 208 7.95 24.11 -23.66
C GLY A 208 6.55 24.00 -23.02
N GLN A 209 6.24 22.83 -22.49
CA GLN A 209 5.04 22.53 -21.69
C GLN A 209 5.43 21.54 -20.60
N LEU A 210 5.15 21.87 -19.32
CA LEU A 210 5.42 20.97 -18.19
C LEU A 210 4.57 19.69 -18.30
N SER A 211 5.24 18.55 -18.33
CA SER A 211 4.62 17.23 -18.39
C SER A 211 4.67 16.56 -17.02
N ILE A 212 3.51 16.29 -16.44
CA ILE A 212 3.34 15.70 -15.11
C ILE A 212 2.79 14.29 -15.29
N ALA A 213 3.47 13.25 -14.80
CA ALA A 213 2.96 11.89 -14.91
C ALA A 213 2.22 11.42 -13.65
N TYR A 214 1.15 10.69 -13.89
CA TYR A 214 0.48 9.87 -12.90
C TYR A 214 0.48 8.41 -13.35
N ALA A 215 0.99 7.52 -12.52
CA ALA A 215 1.00 6.08 -12.78
C ALA A 215 0.20 5.31 -11.73
N GLY A 216 -0.77 4.51 -12.17
CA GLY A 216 -1.55 3.63 -11.30
C GLY A 216 -3.06 3.72 -11.49
N THR A 217 -3.80 3.07 -10.60
CA THR A 217 -5.27 3.05 -10.61
C THR A 217 -5.86 4.34 -10.02
N PHE A 218 -7.10 4.64 -10.37
CA PHE A 218 -7.86 5.79 -9.86
C PHE A 218 -8.52 5.55 -8.49
N GLY A 219 -8.25 4.41 -7.87
CA GLY A 219 -8.73 4.12 -6.52
C GLY A 219 -8.44 5.25 -5.53
N LEU A 220 -9.20 5.30 -4.43
CA LEU A 220 -9.04 6.29 -3.38
C LEU A 220 -9.21 7.77 -3.81
N GLY A 221 -9.98 8.05 -4.88
CA GLY A 221 -10.28 9.43 -5.30
C GLY A 221 -9.16 10.16 -6.06
N TYR A 222 -8.10 9.48 -6.47
CA TYR A 222 -7.03 10.10 -7.27
C TYR A 222 -7.52 10.69 -8.58
N ARG A 223 -8.57 10.10 -9.21
CA ARG A 223 -9.21 10.65 -10.39
C ARG A 223 -9.76 12.05 -10.17
N ASP A 224 -10.43 12.24 -9.03
CA ASP A 224 -11.06 13.52 -8.70
C ASP A 224 -9.99 14.58 -8.41
N GLY A 225 -8.89 14.18 -7.77
CA GLY A 225 -7.72 15.03 -7.60
C GLY A 225 -7.10 15.46 -8.93
N LEU A 226 -6.92 14.52 -9.88
CA LEU A 226 -6.42 14.83 -11.23
C LEU A 226 -7.36 15.78 -11.98
N ALA A 227 -8.67 15.56 -11.91
CA ALA A 227 -9.66 16.43 -12.53
C ALA A 227 -9.63 17.85 -11.94
N ALA A 228 -9.46 17.96 -10.62
CA ALA A 228 -9.39 19.24 -9.93
C ALA A 228 -8.12 20.06 -10.28
N MET A 229 -7.07 19.43 -10.85
CA MET A 229 -5.89 20.13 -11.33
C MET A 229 -6.10 20.89 -12.63
N ILE A 230 -7.15 20.59 -13.42
CA ILE A 230 -7.32 21.08 -14.79
C ILE A 230 -7.20 22.60 -14.91
N PRO A 231 -7.88 23.44 -14.10
CA PRO A 231 -7.76 24.90 -14.22
C PRO A 231 -6.32 25.40 -14.04
N ALA A 232 -5.58 24.80 -13.12
CA ALA A 232 -4.18 25.16 -12.88
C ALA A 232 -3.27 24.68 -14.02
N LEU A 233 -3.54 23.51 -14.62
CA LEU A 233 -2.79 23.01 -15.78
C LEU A 233 -2.94 23.94 -17.00
N GLU A 234 -4.14 24.46 -17.24
CA GLU A 234 -4.39 25.43 -18.32
C GLU A 234 -3.61 26.73 -18.08
N ALA A 235 -3.75 27.30 -16.88
CA ALA A 235 -3.12 28.58 -16.52
C ALA A 235 -1.59 28.52 -16.44
N ALA A 236 -1.02 27.35 -16.16
CA ALA A 236 0.43 27.14 -16.07
C ALA A 236 1.05 26.56 -17.36
N ASN A 237 0.29 26.34 -18.43
CA ASN A 237 0.71 25.63 -19.63
C ASN A 237 1.34 24.25 -19.31
N ALA A 238 0.67 23.48 -18.44
CA ALA A 238 1.08 22.15 -18.06
C ALA A 238 0.11 21.07 -18.60
N ARG A 239 0.53 19.81 -18.59
CA ARG A 239 -0.32 18.67 -18.96
C ARG A 239 -0.06 17.48 -18.02
N ILE A 240 -1.05 16.59 -17.92
CA ILE A 240 -0.91 15.30 -17.22
C ILE A 240 -0.79 14.17 -18.24
N LEU A 241 0.15 13.27 -18.03
CA LEU A 241 0.32 12.01 -18.73
C LEU A 241 -0.22 10.90 -17.82
N LEU A 242 -1.30 10.21 -18.24
CA LEU A 242 -1.94 9.15 -17.46
C LEU A 242 -1.46 7.77 -17.91
N TYR A 243 -0.85 7.05 -16.99
CA TYR A 243 -0.47 5.64 -17.16
C TYR A 243 -1.35 4.78 -16.25
N THR A 244 -2.49 4.29 -16.78
CA THR A 244 -3.50 3.61 -15.96
C THR A 244 -4.17 2.45 -16.69
N ARG A 245 -4.62 1.45 -15.90
CA ARG A 245 -5.52 0.36 -16.36
C ARG A 245 -6.98 0.80 -16.45
N ASP A 246 -7.35 1.87 -15.76
CA ASP A 246 -8.75 2.30 -15.54
C ASP A 246 -9.30 3.04 -16.75
N GLN A 247 -9.30 2.38 -17.93
CA GLN A 247 -9.70 2.97 -19.21
C GLN A 247 -11.16 3.46 -19.23
N HIS A 248 -12.04 2.89 -18.42
CA HIS A 248 -13.45 3.29 -18.32
C HIS A 248 -13.67 4.58 -17.51
N TRP A 249 -12.66 5.07 -16.80
CA TRP A 249 -12.74 6.22 -15.91
C TRP A 249 -11.88 7.39 -16.36
N LEU A 250 -11.46 7.41 -17.62
CA LEU A 250 -10.58 8.44 -18.16
C LEU A 250 -11.25 9.82 -18.09
N ILE A 251 -10.42 10.83 -17.86
CA ILE A 251 -10.81 12.23 -17.87
C ILE A 251 -10.57 12.73 -19.29
N SER A 252 -11.65 13.11 -19.99
CA SER A 252 -11.54 13.67 -21.35
C SER A 252 -11.27 15.17 -21.28
N HIS A 253 -10.02 15.57 -21.49
CA HIS A 253 -9.60 16.97 -21.48
C HIS A 253 -8.29 17.16 -22.27
N PRO A 254 -8.10 18.26 -23.04
CA PRO A 254 -6.88 18.47 -23.84
C PRO A 254 -5.57 18.48 -23.04
N ARG A 255 -5.62 18.83 -21.75
CA ARG A 255 -4.46 18.82 -20.85
C ARG A 255 -4.19 17.46 -20.20
N ILE A 256 -5.02 16.44 -20.46
CA ILE A 256 -4.88 15.10 -19.91
C ILE A 256 -4.70 14.10 -21.03
N VAL A 257 -3.50 13.55 -21.16
CA VAL A 257 -3.12 12.63 -22.23
C VAL A 257 -3.07 11.22 -21.69
N ASN A 258 -3.94 10.35 -22.20
CA ASN A 258 -3.91 8.94 -21.86
C ASN A 258 -2.77 8.24 -22.58
N ARG A 259 -1.86 7.61 -21.81
CA ARG A 259 -0.74 6.78 -22.30
C ARG A 259 -1.02 5.28 -22.18
N GLY A 260 -2.17 4.92 -21.62
CA GLY A 260 -2.56 3.53 -21.45
C GLY A 260 -1.87 2.83 -20.29
N PHE A 261 -1.95 1.51 -20.31
CA PHE A 261 -1.31 0.64 -19.32
C PHE A 261 -0.03 0.03 -19.90
N HIS A 262 1.03 0.06 -19.12
CA HIS A 262 2.30 -0.57 -19.44
C HIS A 262 2.78 -1.48 -18.31
N LEU A 263 3.45 -2.57 -18.65
CA LEU A 263 4.17 -3.38 -17.68
C LEU A 263 5.33 -2.59 -17.08
N ILE A 264 5.73 -2.93 -15.88
CA ILE A 264 6.64 -2.12 -15.05
C ILE A 264 7.99 -1.89 -15.73
N GLU A 265 8.48 -2.87 -16.50
CA GLU A 265 9.75 -2.81 -17.23
C GLU A 265 9.74 -1.75 -18.35
N LYS A 266 8.56 -1.47 -18.92
CA LYS A 266 8.37 -0.44 -19.95
C LYS A 266 7.84 0.87 -19.39
N LEU A 267 7.11 0.82 -18.27
CA LEU A 267 6.44 1.96 -17.68
C LEU A 267 7.43 3.05 -17.26
N TRP A 268 8.44 2.68 -16.47
CA TRP A 268 9.36 3.67 -15.89
C TRP A 268 10.26 4.33 -16.92
N PRO A 269 10.87 3.61 -17.90
CA PRO A 269 11.59 4.26 -18.99
C PRO A 269 10.74 5.26 -19.78
N LEU A 270 9.48 4.93 -20.10
CA LEU A 270 8.56 5.84 -20.78
C LEU A 270 8.24 7.09 -19.95
N ILE A 271 7.93 6.92 -18.66
CA ILE A 271 7.67 8.05 -17.78
C ILE A 271 8.91 8.95 -17.66
N GLN A 272 10.07 8.34 -17.47
CA GLN A 272 11.34 9.08 -17.38
C GLN A 272 11.68 9.84 -18.66
N GLU A 273 11.29 9.32 -19.83
CA GLU A 273 11.47 9.99 -21.12
C GLU A 273 10.46 11.13 -21.32
N GLU A 274 9.18 10.95 -20.96
CA GLU A 274 8.08 11.83 -21.34
C GLU A 274 7.71 12.87 -20.27
N ALA A 275 7.96 12.59 -18.98
CA ALA A 275 7.54 13.44 -17.88
C ALA A 275 8.68 14.20 -17.20
N ASP A 276 8.36 15.36 -16.66
CA ASP A 276 9.26 16.21 -15.89
C ASP A 276 9.07 16.02 -14.38
N VAL A 277 7.84 15.69 -13.95
CA VAL A 277 7.42 15.58 -12.54
C VAL A 277 6.43 14.45 -12.39
N LEU A 278 6.45 13.78 -11.26
CA LEU A 278 5.43 12.80 -10.85
C LEU A 278 4.40 13.45 -9.93
N VAL A 279 3.11 13.05 -9.99
CA VAL A 279 2.08 13.62 -9.13
C VAL A 279 1.36 12.58 -8.29
N LEU A 280 1.13 12.93 -7.02
CA LEU A 280 0.24 12.22 -6.11
C LEU A 280 -0.94 13.14 -5.73
N PRO A 281 -2.10 13.05 -6.43
CA PRO A 281 -3.23 13.95 -6.27
C PRO A 281 -4.28 13.32 -5.38
N TYR A 282 -4.47 13.82 -4.16
CA TYR A 282 -5.52 13.36 -3.26
C TYR A 282 -6.81 14.16 -3.46
N ALA A 283 -7.97 13.54 -3.43
CA ALA A 283 -9.25 14.25 -3.31
C ALA A 283 -9.39 14.89 -1.92
N PHE A 284 -10.02 16.07 -1.86
CA PHE A 284 -10.36 16.73 -0.58
C PHE A 284 -11.67 16.22 0.00
N GLU A 285 -12.57 15.72 -0.85
CA GLU A 285 -13.89 15.22 -0.51
C GLU A 285 -14.11 13.81 -1.05
N GLY A 286 -15.07 13.10 -0.50
CA GLY A 286 -15.46 11.76 -0.94
C GLY A 286 -15.44 10.71 0.17
N LEU A 287 -16.11 9.60 -0.09
CA LEU A 287 -16.34 8.51 0.89
C LEU A 287 -15.04 7.84 1.40
N ARG A 288 -13.94 7.99 0.68
CA ARG A 288 -12.68 7.30 1.01
C ARG A 288 -11.57 8.20 1.55
N THR A 289 -11.85 9.48 1.78
CA THR A 289 -10.84 10.42 2.29
C THR A 289 -10.34 10.05 3.70
N ALA A 290 -11.16 9.37 4.50
CA ALA A 290 -10.76 8.87 5.82
C ALA A 290 -9.57 7.91 5.76
N VAL A 291 -9.47 7.12 4.68
CA VAL A 291 -8.36 6.16 4.46
C VAL A 291 -7.01 6.88 4.37
N TYR A 292 -6.98 8.10 3.84
CA TYR A 292 -5.74 8.87 3.68
C TYR A 292 -5.01 9.15 5.00
N ARG A 293 -5.70 9.04 6.14
CA ARG A 293 -5.11 9.33 7.47
C ARG A 293 -4.06 8.32 7.90
N THR A 294 -4.15 7.09 7.39
CA THR A 294 -3.30 5.98 7.83
C THR A 294 -2.69 5.18 6.68
N HIS A 295 -3.36 5.16 5.51
CA HIS A 295 -2.90 4.45 4.32
C HIS A 295 -1.66 5.10 3.70
N PHE A 296 -0.60 4.33 3.48
CA PHE A 296 0.59 4.80 2.75
C PHE A 296 0.49 4.45 1.25
N PRO A 297 0.57 5.46 0.36
CA PRO A 297 0.49 5.20 -1.08
C PRO A 297 1.77 4.52 -1.58
N THR A 298 1.67 3.29 -2.01
CA THR A 298 2.80 2.51 -2.56
C THR A 298 3.49 3.18 -3.75
N LYS A 299 2.77 4.06 -4.46
CA LYS A 299 3.33 4.90 -5.54
C LYS A 299 4.52 5.74 -5.09
N LEU A 300 4.55 6.22 -3.84
CA LEU A 300 5.66 7.04 -3.35
C LEU A 300 6.99 6.29 -3.37
N SER A 301 7.00 5.01 -3.00
CA SER A 301 8.23 4.21 -3.07
C SER A 301 8.74 4.05 -4.50
N GLU A 302 7.82 3.81 -5.44
CA GLU A 302 8.15 3.69 -6.87
C GLU A 302 8.59 5.04 -7.47
N TYR A 303 7.92 6.14 -7.09
CA TYR A 303 8.23 7.50 -7.53
C TYR A 303 9.61 7.95 -7.06
N CYS A 304 9.94 7.70 -5.80
CA CYS A 304 11.29 7.98 -5.27
C CYS A 304 12.34 7.15 -6.01
N TRP A 305 12.06 5.85 -6.21
CA TRP A 305 13.00 4.95 -6.89
C TRP A 305 13.21 5.29 -8.35
N ALA A 306 12.22 5.88 -9.01
CA ALA A 306 12.38 6.40 -10.37
C ALA A 306 13.33 7.62 -10.44
N GLY A 307 13.69 8.23 -9.32
CA GLY A 307 14.60 9.38 -9.27
C GLY A 307 14.02 10.60 -9.98
N MET A 308 12.75 10.93 -9.70
CA MET A 308 12.05 12.05 -10.33
C MET A 308 11.44 12.98 -9.29
N PRO A 309 11.30 14.29 -9.59
CA PRO A 309 10.60 15.22 -8.71
C PRO A 309 9.18 14.77 -8.43
N ILE A 310 8.72 14.90 -7.19
CA ILE A 310 7.36 14.50 -6.76
C ILE A 310 6.57 15.74 -6.37
N LEU A 311 5.37 15.87 -6.93
CA LEU A 311 4.37 16.86 -6.53
C LEU A 311 3.24 16.15 -5.80
N THR A 312 3.01 16.47 -4.54
CA THR A 312 1.87 15.96 -3.77
C THR A 312 0.85 17.06 -3.57
N VAL A 313 -0.36 16.86 -4.08
CA VAL A 313 -1.47 17.80 -3.93
C VAL A 313 -2.58 17.14 -3.14
N GLY A 314 -3.01 17.76 -2.04
CA GLY A 314 -4.06 17.15 -1.22
C GLY A 314 -4.14 17.71 0.19
N PRO A 315 -5.02 17.12 1.03
CA PRO A 315 -5.20 17.55 2.40
C PRO A 315 -4.00 17.19 3.28
N GLU A 316 -3.66 18.06 4.22
CA GLU A 316 -2.51 17.93 5.13
C GLU A 316 -2.56 16.69 6.01
N TYR A 317 -3.75 16.14 6.24
CA TYR A 317 -3.89 14.92 7.03
C TYR A 317 -3.56 13.63 6.27
N ALA A 318 -3.39 13.70 4.94
CA ALA A 318 -3.06 12.50 4.15
C ALA A 318 -1.62 12.06 4.42
N THR A 319 -1.41 10.76 4.65
CA THR A 319 -0.09 10.20 4.98
C THR A 319 0.97 10.51 3.94
N GLY A 320 0.64 10.41 2.64
CA GLY A 320 1.57 10.75 1.58
C GLY A 320 1.90 12.25 1.52
N TYR A 321 0.95 13.13 1.89
CA TYR A 321 1.21 14.55 2.02
C TYR A 321 2.15 14.82 3.20
N ARG A 322 1.89 14.23 4.37
CA ARG A 322 2.77 14.34 5.55
C ARG A 322 4.14 13.72 5.32
N TRP A 323 4.19 12.62 4.57
CA TRP A 323 5.46 12.04 4.16
C TRP A 323 6.24 13.04 3.28
N ALA A 324 5.61 13.63 2.28
CA ALA A 324 6.22 14.63 1.40
C ALA A 324 6.69 15.89 2.16
N GLN A 325 5.93 16.34 3.18
CA GLN A 325 6.37 17.43 4.06
C GLN A 325 7.63 17.08 4.87
N ARG A 326 7.81 15.80 5.24
CA ARG A 326 9.03 15.34 5.93
C ARG A 326 10.23 15.16 4.99
N HIS A 327 9.97 15.14 3.68
CA HIS A 327 10.98 14.95 2.63
C HIS A 327 10.96 16.09 1.59
N PRO A 328 11.21 17.35 2.03
CA PRO A 328 11.21 18.50 1.11
C PRO A 328 12.35 18.43 0.08
N GLU A 329 13.37 17.60 0.33
CA GLU A 329 14.43 17.29 -0.62
C GLU A 329 13.94 16.49 -1.84
N ALA A 330 12.83 15.74 -1.71
CA ALA A 330 12.31 14.85 -2.76
C ALA A 330 10.97 15.30 -3.34
N ALA A 331 10.18 16.07 -2.58
CA ALA A 331 8.80 16.36 -2.93
C ALA A 331 8.37 17.79 -2.58
N ILE A 332 7.48 18.34 -3.40
CA ILE A 332 6.77 19.59 -3.12
C ILE A 332 5.33 19.27 -2.73
N THR A 333 4.81 19.96 -1.72
CA THR A 333 3.42 19.79 -1.26
C THR A 333 2.58 21.02 -1.56
N VAL A 334 1.34 20.82 -2.01
CA VAL A 334 0.34 21.88 -2.21
C VAL A 334 -0.97 21.48 -1.54
N ASN A 335 -1.43 22.27 -0.57
CA ASN A 335 -2.71 22.06 0.10
C ASN A 335 -3.82 22.80 -0.65
N GLY A 336 -4.27 22.21 -1.75
CA GLY A 336 -5.40 22.69 -2.54
C GLY A 336 -5.17 22.67 -4.05
N TYR A 337 -6.28 22.67 -4.77
CA TYR A 337 -6.30 22.68 -6.24
C TYR A 337 -6.59 24.06 -6.82
N ALA A 338 -6.87 25.04 -5.97
CA ALA A 338 -7.12 26.42 -6.41
C ALA A 338 -5.94 26.96 -7.22
N PRO A 339 -6.19 27.56 -8.40
CA PRO A 339 -5.15 28.01 -9.31
C PRO A 339 -4.11 28.93 -8.63
N GLU A 340 -4.54 29.81 -7.72
CA GLU A 340 -3.65 30.71 -6.97
C GLU A 340 -2.60 29.98 -6.12
N LYS A 341 -2.86 28.75 -5.69
CA LYS A 341 -1.92 27.91 -4.95
C LYS A 341 -1.05 27.06 -5.88
N LEU A 342 -1.66 26.44 -6.89
CA LEU A 342 -1.00 25.42 -7.70
C LEU A 342 -0.21 26.02 -8.88
N VAL A 343 -0.73 27.07 -9.54
CA VAL A 343 -0.08 27.68 -10.70
C VAL A 343 1.32 28.20 -10.42
N PRO A 344 1.60 28.91 -9.30
CA PRO A 344 2.97 29.34 -9.00
C PRO A 344 3.95 28.16 -8.89
N VAL A 345 3.53 27.06 -8.27
CA VAL A 345 4.35 25.85 -8.12
C VAL A 345 4.61 25.19 -9.47
N LEU A 346 3.58 25.03 -10.31
CA LEU A 346 3.74 24.46 -11.65
C LEU A 346 4.66 25.31 -12.54
N ARG A 347 4.53 26.64 -12.49
CA ARG A 347 5.41 27.58 -13.23
C ARG A 347 6.84 27.51 -12.74
N ASN A 348 7.05 27.43 -11.43
CA ASN A 348 8.39 27.27 -10.86
C ASN A 348 9.02 25.94 -11.31
N LEU A 349 8.29 24.82 -11.20
CA LEU A 349 8.74 23.53 -11.70
C LEU A 349 9.03 23.54 -13.22
N ALA A 350 8.30 24.31 -14.02
CA ALA A 350 8.59 24.47 -15.44
C ALA A 350 9.85 25.31 -15.70
N ALA A 351 10.05 26.39 -14.93
CA ALA A 351 11.12 27.36 -15.18
C ALA A 351 12.48 26.94 -14.62
N ASP A 352 12.47 26.25 -13.46
CA ASP A 352 13.67 25.98 -12.66
C ASP A 352 14.13 24.52 -12.83
N GLY A 353 15.14 24.32 -13.69
CA GLY A 353 15.77 23.02 -13.93
C GLY A 353 16.58 22.51 -12.75
N ASP A 354 17.26 23.42 -12.04
CA ASP A 354 18.09 23.07 -10.89
C ASP A 354 17.22 22.58 -9.73
N LEU A 355 16.04 23.19 -9.54
CA LEU A 355 15.05 22.70 -8.58
C LEU A 355 14.61 21.27 -8.93
N ARG A 356 14.26 21.00 -10.20
CA ARG A 356 13.87 19.64 -10.62
C ARG A 356 15.01 18.64 -10.42
N LYS A 357 16.24 19.02 -10.76
CA LYS A 357 17.43 18.19 -10.52
C LYS A 357 17.62 17.88 -9.04
N LYS A 358 17.56 18.90 -8.19
CA LYS A 358 17.69 18.75 -6.72
C LYS A 358 16.62 17.81 -6.14
N LEU A 359 15.37 17.98 -6.55
CA LEU A 359 14.27 17.11 -6.09
C LEU A 359 14.45 15.68 -6.58
N ALA A 360 14.93 15.46 -7.80
CA ALA A 360 15.22 14.15 -8.35
C ALA A 360 16.34 13.43 -7.59
N GLN A 361 17.42 14.13 -7.26
CA GLN A 361 18.50 13.63 -6.42
C GLN A 361 18.00 13.25 -5.03
N GLY A 362 17.27 14.15 -4.39
CA GLY A 362 16.65 13.89 -3.09
C GLY A 362 15.70 12.70 -3.11
N ALA A 363 14.90 12.53 -4.16
CA ALA A 363 14.02 11.36 -4.31
C ALA A 363 14.84 10.06 -4.39
N ALA A 364 15.92 10.02 -5.16
CA ALA A 364 16.80 8.86 -5.26
C ALA A 364 17.50 8.54 -3.92
N GLU A 365 17.95 9.56 -3.19
CA GLU A 365 18.54 9.38 -1.84
C GLU A 365 17.54 8.81 -0.84
N VAL A 366 16.31 9.34 -0.83
CA VAL A 366 15.21 8.82 0.02
C VAL A 366 14.88 7.38 -0.36
N ALA A 367 14.85 7.06 -1.66
CA ALA A 367 14.63 5.69 -2.13
C ALA A 367 15.67 4.73 -1.56
N GLY A 368 16.94 5.04 -1.65
CA GLY A 368 18.03 4.22 -1.10
C GLY A 368 18.00 4.09 0.42
N ARG A 369 17.48 5.10 1.13
CA ARG A 369 17.34 5.10 2.58
C ARG A 369 16.10 4.34 3.08
N GLU A 370 14.92 4.58 2.48
CA GLU A 370 13.63 4.13 3.02
C GLU A 370 12.96 3.02 2.19
N PHE A 371 13.26 2.91 0.89
CA PHE A 371 12.54 2.04 -0.04
C PHE A 371 13.42 1.02 -0.76
N ASP A 372 14.66 0.85 -0.33
CA ASP A 372 15.58 -0.16 -0.90
C ASP A 372 14.98 -1.57 -0.76
N PRO A 373 14.69 -2.28 -1.86
CA PRO A 373 14.03 -3.58 -1.82
C PRO A 373 14.79 -4.61 -0.98
N MET A 374 16.13 -4.59 -1.03
CA MET A 374 16.96 -5.54 -0.28
C MET A 374 16.91 -5.26 1.22
N LYS A 375 17.01 -3.99 1.63
CA LYS A 375 16.92 -3.60 3.05
C LYS A 375 15.52 -3.89 3.61
N ILE A 376 14.49 -3.58 2.84
CA ILE A 376 13.09 -3.85 3.22
C ILE A 376 12.86 -5.35 3.40
N ARG A 377 13.34 -6.15 2.47
CA ARG A 377 13.25 -7.61 2.60
C ARG A 377 13.99 -8.12 3.81
N GLN A 378 15.22 -7.67 4.06
CA GLN A 378 15.99 -8.04 5.26
C GLN A 378 15.25 -7.65 6.54
N LYS A 379 14.68 -6.44 6.61
CA LYS A 379 13.84 -6.00 7.74
C LYS A 379 12.63 -6.91 7.91
N PHE A 380 11.93 -7.29 6.83
CA PHE A 380 10.77 -8.18 6.91
C PHE A 380 11.15 -9.57 7.45
N LEU A 381 12.25 -10.16 6.96
CA LEU A 381 12.75 -11.44 7.43
C LEU A 381 13.19 -11.39 8.91
N HIS A 382 13.76 -10.26 9.33
CA HIS A 382 14.09 -10.03 10.73
C HIS A 382 12.82 -10.01 11.61
N LEU A 383 11.79 -9.24 11.21
CA LEU A 383 10.52 -9.18 11.93
C LEU A 383 9.78 -10.52 11.97
N LEU A 384 9.88 -11.36 10.93
CA LEU A 384 9.36 -12.73 10.95
C LEU A 384 10.11 -13.59 11.99
N SER A 385 11.43 -13.45 12.08
CA SER A 385 12.24 -14.20 13.03
C SER A 385 11.97 -13.74 14.48
N GLU A 386 11.84 -12.45 14.69
CA GLU A 386 11.43 -11.85 15.96
C GLU A 386 10.05 -12.35 16.40
N ALA A 387 9.07 -12.30 15.47
CA ALA A 387 7.72 -12.78 15.73
C ALA A 387 7.69 -14.26 16.14
N ALA A 388 8.57 -15.09 15.58
CA ALA A 388 8.73 -16.51 15.91
C ALA A 388 9.56 -16.76 17.19
N GLY A 389 10.03 -15.70 17.89
CA GLY A 389 10.89 -15.84 19.08
C GLY A 389 12.31 -16.32 18.77
N ARG A 390 12.82 -16.06 17.57
CA ARG A 390 14.15 -16.46 17.09
C ARG A 390 15.12 -15.27 16.92
N SER A 391 14.84 -14.17 17.61
CA SER A 391 15.66 -12.93 17.58
C SER A 391 17.05 -13.09 18.20
#